data_7b45655538bb9374441ee8fcb318634c
#
_entry.id   7b45655538bb9374441ee8fcb318634c
#
_cell.length_a   1.000
_cell.length_b   1.000
_cell.length_c   1.000
_cell.angle_alpha   90.00
_cell.angle_beta   90.00
_cell.angle_gamma   90.00
#
_symmetry.space_group_name_H-M   'P 1'
#
loop_
_entity.id
_entity.type
_entity.pdbx_description
1 polymer ?
#
loop_
_entity_poly.entity_id
_entity_poly.type
_entity_poly.pdbx_seq_one_letter_code
_entity_poly.pdbx_strand_id
1 'polypeptide(L)'
;MSDPGFARPTGDPSIIPAGAKLERVFDGACFLTEGISVSPDDGMVYFCDITFTPLCKDPSGKYPGAGNIWKLDPKTRQATIFRSPSGQAAGTKFDAEGNLIIAEGNDFGGRRISKIDMKTGKNYILAGLYNGRPYNGPNDLTIDENGRIYFTDPRYFGYEAIEQPILGVYRIDPDGKVTRIITDAGKPNGICVSPDQKTLYVIANDNGSLDQYRMEKGETSQRGLTALLAYALAPDGTVSNRRVLIDWFPNDGGDGMTVDVDGNLYVAVHEPDPALFVYSPEGKVLATIPTGKTHASNVYWPTNAAFGYGADGNLLYLTAGKFVYTIRMAKQGYHLKRRGRREGKVA
;
A
#
# COMPACT_ATOMS: atom_id res chain seq x y z
N MET A 1 -26.05 -2.05 3.19
CA MET A 1 -25.39 -3.30 3.64
C MET A 1 -25.12 -3.17 5.13
N SER A 2 -25.40 -4.21 5.93
CA SER A 2 -25.21 -4.15 7.38
C SER A 2 -23.73 -4.02 7.70
N ASP A 3 -23.38 -3.07 8.56
CA ASP A 3 -22.08 -2.90 9.17
C ASP A 3 -21.70 -4.21 9.89
N PRO A 4 -20.48 -4.74 9.73
CA PRO A 4 -20.05 -5.97 10.39
C PRO A 4 -19.95 -5.88 11.92
N GLY A 5 -20.36 -4.76 12.53
CA GLY A 5 -20.34 -4.60 13.99
C GLY A 5 -18.95 -4.44 14.58
N PHE A 6 -18.04 -3.77 13.88
CA PHE A 6 -16.70 -3.48 14.42
C PHE A 6 -16.77 -2.71 15.73
N ALA A 7 -15.81 -2.94 16.60
CA ALA A 7 -15.64 -2.12 17.80
C ALA A 7 -15.42 -0.65 17.42
N ARG A 8 -15.87 0.24 18.26
CA ARG A 8 -15.71 1.69 18.02
C ARG A 8 -14.23 2.07 18.04
N PRO A 9 -13.81 2.98 17.14
CA PRO A 9 -12.50 3.60 17.23
C PRO A 9 -12.28 4.27 18.60
N THR A 10 -11.04 4.19 19.09
CA THR A 10 -10.63 4.78 20.38
C THR A 10 -9.33 5.56 20.19
N GLY A 11 -9.09 6.56 21.02
CA GLY A 11 -7.84 7.31 21.00
C GLY A 11 -8.02 8.79 21.32
N ASP A 12 -7.00 9.56 20.98
CA ASP A 12 -6.95 11.00 21.18
C ASP A 12 -8.06 11.70 20.37
N PRO A 13 -8.88 12.57 20.96
CA PRO A 13 -9.92 13.34 20.24
C PRO A 13 -9.37 14.23 19.12
N SER A 14 -8.10 14.63 19.19
CA SER A 14 -7.42 15.37 18.12
C SER A 14 -7.12 14.50 16.89
N ILE A 15 -7.28 13.18 16.98
CA ILE A 15 -7.12 12.19 15.90
C ILE A 15 -8.47 11.58 15.52
N ILE A 16 -9.21 11.06 16.51
CA ILE A 16 -10.52 10.42 16.34
C ILE A 16 -11.62 11.35 16.87
N PRO A 17 -12.40 12.00 16.00
CA PRO A 17 -13.51 12.84 16.46
C PRO A 17 -14.62 12.00 17.11
N ALA A 18 -15.34 12.62 18.02
CA ALA A 18 -16.46 11.96 18.70
C ALA A 18 -17.48 11.42 17.66
N GLY A 19 -17.89 10.17 17.85
CA GLY A 19 -18.86 9.51 16.98
C GLY A 19 -18.26 8.97 15.66
N ALA A 20 -16.96 9.05 15.46
CA ALA A 20 -16.31 8.45 14.29
C ALA A 20 -16.56 6.94 14.24
N LYS A 21 -16.86 6.44 13.05
CA LYS A 21 -17.10 5.01 12.79
C LYS A 21 -16.66 4.66 11.37
N LEU A 22 -16.26 3.42 11.19
CA LEU A 22 -16.01 2.86 9.85
C LEU A 22 -17.34 2.66 9.11
N GLU A 23 -17.40 3.11 7.87
CA GLU A 23 -18.50 2.87 6.95
C GLU A 23 -18.00 2.11 5.74
N ARG A 24 -18.63 0.98 5.41
CA ARG A 24 -18.29 0.22 4.22
C ARG A 24 -18.83 0.92 2.98
N VAL A 25 -17.95 1.14 1.99
CA VAL A 25 -18.29 1.81 0.72
C VAL A 25 -18.13 0.90 -0.49
N PHE A 26 -17.46 -0.25 -0.33
CA PHE A 26 -17.27 -1.25 -1.39
C PHE A 26 -17.10 -2.66 -0.81
N ASP A 27 -17.60 -3.69 -1.54
CA ASP A 27 -17.55 -5.12 -1.18
C ASP A 27 -17.44 -6.07 -2.39
N GLY A 28 -16.93 -5.57 -3.52
CA GLY A 28 -16.93 -6.30 -4.79
C GLY A 28 -15.60 -6.95 -5.19
N ALA A 29 -14.54 -6.87 -4.38
CA ALA A 29 -13.28 -7.51 -4.69
C ALA A 29 -13.34 -9.04 -4.51
N CYS A 30 -12.43 -9.73 -5.19
CA CYS A 30 -12.38 -11.18 -5.09
C CYS A 30 -11.83 -11.63 -3.74
N PHE A 31 -10.64 -11.16 -3.36
CA PHE A 31 -9.97 -11.64 -2.14
C PHE A 31 -9.37 -10.52 -1.30
N LEU A 32 -8.46 -9.71 -1.84
CA LEU A 32 -7.71 -8.74 -1.06
C LEU A 32 -7.63 -7.38 -1.76
N THR A 33 -8.32 -6.39 -1.20
CA THR A 33 -8.15 -5.00 -1.61
C THR A 33 -6.85 -4.45 -1.04
N GLU A 34 -6.12 -3.65 -1.84
CA GLU A 34 -4.81 -3.11 -1.52
C GLU A 34 -4.56 -1.77 -2.24
N GLY A 35 -3.42 -1.15 -1.94
CA GLY A 35 -2.82 -0.06 -2.69
C GLY A 35 -3.75 1.09 -3.01
N ILE A 36 -4.51 1.53 -2.00
CA ILE A 36 -5.52 2.55 -2.18
C ILE A 36 -4.91 3.95 -2.34
N SER A 37 -5.43 4.70 -3.28
CA SER A 37 -5.04 6.10 -3.52
C SER A 37 -6.22 6.93 -4.04
N VAL A 38 -6.19 8.23 -3.78
CA VAL A 38 -7.24 9.16 -4.21
C VAL A 38 -6.69 10.09 -5.27
N SER A 39 -7.43 10.25 -6.36
CA SER A 39 -7.06 11.12 -7.46
C SER A 39 -7.13 12.60 -7.03
N PRO A 40 -6.04 13.35 -7.21
CA PRO A 40 -6.02 14.76 -6.85
C PRO A 40 -6.80 15.66 -7.82
N ASP A 41 -7.21 15.13 -8.98
CA ASP A 41 -7.91 15.89 -10.02
C ASP A 41 -9.43 15.80 -9.88
N ASP A 42 -9.97 14.64 -9.56
CA ASP A 42 -11.42 14.39 -9.53
C ASP A 42 -11.94 13.77 -8.21
N GLY A 43 -11.04 13.45 -7.26
CA GLY A 43 -11.40 12.85 -5.99
C GLY A 43 -11.83 11.38 -6.08
N MET A 44 -11.73 10.74 -7.25
CA MET A 44 -12.02 9.32 -7.40
C MET A 44 -11.01 8.46 -6.65
N VAL A 45 -11.49 7.36 -6.10
CA VAL A 45 -10.66 6.44 -5.32
C VAL A 45 -10.25 5.25 -6.18
N TYR A 46 -8.96 4.97 -6.21
CA TYR A 46 -8.38 3.83 -6.93
C TYR A 46 -7.78 2.86 -5.93
N PHE A 47 -8.01 1.56 -6.12
CA PHE A 47 -7.44 0.52 -5.27
C PHE A 47 -7.26 -0.77 -6.05
N CYS A 48 -6.29 -1.57 -5.62
CA CYS A 48 -5.98 -2.85 -6.21
C CYS A 48 -6.90 -3.95 -5.63
N ASP A 49 -7.14 -4.98 -6.43
CA ASP A 49 -7.75 -6.25 -6.03
C ASP A 49 -6.75 -7.34 -6.42
N ILE A 50 -5.94 -7.76 -5.43
CA ILE A 50 -4.97 -8.83 -5.60
C ILE A 50 -5.74 -10.14 -5.58
N THR A 51 -5.75 -10.81 -6.73
CA THR A 51 -6.62 -11.98 -6.90
C THR A 51 -6.00 -13.29 -6.42
N PHE A 52 -4.69 -13.35 -6.26
CA PHE A 52 -3.94 -14.57 -5.95
C PHE A 52 -4.44 -15.77 -6.78
N THR A 53 -3.66 -16.21 -7.73
CA THR A 53 -4.10 -17.17 -8.77
C THR A 53 -4.75 -18.48 -8.26
N PRO A 54 -4.40 -19.03 -7.08
CA PRO A 54 -5.12 -20.17 -6.54
C PRO A 54 -6.48 -19.82 -5.92
N LEU A 55 -6.73 -18.55 -5.55
CA LEU A 55 -7.92 -18.14 -4.78
C LEU A 55 -9.02 -17.57 -5.65
N CYS A 56 -8.67 -16.76 -6.66
CA CYS A 56 -9.63 -16.07 -7.51
C CYS A 56 -9.58 -16.63 -8.92
N LYS A 57 -10.76 -16.99 -9.42
CA LYS A 57 -10.93 -17.56 -10.76
C LYS A 57 -12.05 -16.87 -11.52
N ASP A 58 -12.06 -17.06 -12.81
CA ASP A 58 -13.16 -16.65 -13.68
C ASP A 58 -14.48 -17.34 -13.29
N PRO A 59 -15.64 -16.91 -13.78
CA PRO A 59 -16.92 -17.52 -13.46
C PRO A 59 -17.05 -19.02 -13.79
N SER A 60 -16.21 -19.54 -14.70
CA SER A 60 -16.16 -20.98 -14.98
C SER A 60 -15.36 -21.77 -13.95
N GLY A 61 -14.62 -21.10 -13.05
CA GLY A 61 -13.71 -21.70 -12.10
C GLY A 61 -12.43 -22.27 -12.69
N LYS A 62 -12.17 -22.03 -13.99
CA LYS A 62 -11.08 -22.67 -14.75
C LYS A 62 -9.81 -21.81 -14.79
N TYR A 63 -9.95 -20.51 -15.05
CA TYR A 63 -8.82 -19.62 -15.28
C TYR A 63 -8.55 -18.72 -14.08
N PRO A 64 -7.28 -18.60 -13.62
CA PRO A 64 -6.92 -17.70 -12.53
C PRO A 64 -7.23 -16.24 -12.87
N GLY A 65 -7.60 -15.46 -11.85
CA GLY A 65 -7.72 -14.01 -11.97
C GLY A 65 -6.35 -13.35 -12.17
N ALA A 66 -6.31 -12.29 -12.97
CA ALA A 66 -5.07 -11.58 -13.32
C ALA A 66 -4.92 -10.21 -12.60
N GLY A 67 -5.67 -10.03 -11.51
CA GLY A 67 -5.72 -8.81 -10.74
C GLY A 67 -6.52 -7.69 -11.42
N ASN A 68 -7.07 -6.80 -10.59
CA ASN A 68 -7.81 -5.63 -11.05
C ASN A 68 -7.32 -4.36 -10.35
N ILE A 69 -7.52 -3.21 -10.98
CA ILE A 69 -7.58 -1.92 -10.31
C ILE A 69 -9.00 -1.42 -10.46
N TRP A 70 -9.63 -1.11 -9.34
CA TRP A 70 -10.96 -0.53 -9.28
C TRP A 70 -10.90 0.99 -9.23
N LYS A 71 -11.93 1.64 -9.77
CA LYS A 71 -12.22 3.06 -9.60
C LYS A 71 -13.56 3.20 -8.91
N LEU A 72 -13.59 3.81 -7.75
CA LEU A 72 -14.78 4.07 -6.93
C LEU A 72 -15.10 5.56 -6.93
N ASP A 73 -16.33 5.91 -7.25
CA ASP A 73 -16.87 7.24 -7.02
C ASP A 73 -17.35 7.35 -5.55
N PRO A 74 -16.70 8.18 -4.72
CA PRO A 74 -17.06 8.28 -3.30
C PRO A 74 -18.45 8.88 -3.06
N LYS A 75 -18.99 9.65 -4.01
CA LYS A 75 -20.31 10.31 -3.88
C LYS A 75 -21.44 9.34 -4.15
N THR A 76 -21.32 8.55 -5.22
CA THR A 76 -22.37 7.61 -5.65
C THR A 76 -22.14 6.20 -5.06
N ARG A 77 -20.95 5.92 -4.54
CA ARG A 77 -20.49 4.59 -4.08
C ARG A 77 -20.51 3.53 -5.19
N GLN A 78 -20.48 3.97 -6.44
CA GLN A 78 -20.38 3.07 -7.59
C GLN A 78 -18.91 2.81 -7.90
N ALA A 79 -18.58 1.54 -8.11
CA ALA A 79 -17.23 1.13 -8.49
C ALA A 79 -17.25 0.43 -9.86
N THR A 80 -16.21 0.68 -10.64
CA THR A 80 -15.97 0.05 -11.94
C THR A 80 -14.53 -0.44 -12.02
N ILE A 81 -14.29 -1.47 -12.83
CA ILE A 81 -12.92 -1.90 -13.12
C ILE A 81 -12.27 -0.83 -14.00
N PHE A 82 -11.19 -0.23 -13.46
CA PHE A 82 -10.39 0.75 -14.18
C PHE A 82 -9.35 0.07 -15.09
N ARG A 83 -8.70 -1.00 -14.59
CA ARG A 83 -7.71 -1.77 -15.32
C ARG A 83 -7.81 -3.25 -14.99
N SER A 84 -7.87 -4.09 -16.01
CA SER A 84 -7.74 -5.54 -15.94
C SER A 84 -7.13 -6.06 -17.24
N PRO A 85 -6.06 -6.90 -17.21
CA PRO A 85 -5.33 -7.32 -16.02
C PRO A 85 -4.55 -6.18 -15.38
N SER A 86 -4.46 -6.16 -14.05
CA SER A 86 -3.66 -5.16 -13.33
C SER A 86 -2.17 -5.48 -13.29
N GLY A 87 -1.79 -6.71 -13.62
CA GLY A 87 -0.45 -7.24 -13.39
C GLY A 87 -0.21 -7.60 -11.92
N GLN A 88 -1.27 -8.05 -11.21
CA GLN A 88 -1.26 -8.29 -9.76
C GLN A 88 -0.76 -7.05 -9.00
N ALA A 89 -1.30 -5.87 -9.38
CA ALA A 89 -0.97 -4.63 -8.72
C ALA A 89 -1.27 -4.70 -7.23
N ALA A 90 -0.32 -4.29 -6.40
CA ALA A 90 -0.44 -4.23 -4.95
C ALA A 90 -0.46 -2.78 -4.46
N GLY A 91 0.47 -1.92 -4.85
CA GLY A 91 0.54 -0.52 -4.43
C GLY A 91 0.19 0.47 -5.54
N THR A 92 -0.48 1.57 -5.19
CA THR A 92 -0.67 2.71 -6.10
C THR A 92 -0.45 4.04 -5.38
N LYS A 93 0.06 5.04 -6.11
CA LYS A 93 0.11 6.45 -5.66
C LYS A 93 -0.04 7.37 -6.86
N PHE A 94 -0.66 8.52 -6.66
CA PHE A 94 -0.66 9.58 -7.66
C PHE A 94 0.61 10.42 -7.54
N ASP A 95 1.27 10.70 -8.67
CA ASP A 95 2.38 11.66 -8.72
C ASP A 95 1.89 13.12 -8.65
N ALA A 96 2.82 14.06 -8.54
CA ALA A 96 2.51 15.50 -8.44
C ALA A 96 1.81 16.05 -9.68
N GLU A 97 1.92 15.39 -10.83
CA GLU A 97 1.27 15.69 -12.09
C GLU A 97 -0.12 15.02 -12.23
N GLY A 98 -0.51 14.12 -11.27
CA GLY A 98 -1.77 13.40 -11.26
C GLY A 98 -1.78 12.16 -12.16
N ASN A 99 -0.64 11.56 -12.43
CA ASN A 99 -0.57 10.25 -13.06
C ASN A 99 -0.56 9.16 -12.00
N LEU A 100 -1.10 7.98 -12.33
CA LEU A 100 -1.14 6.85 -11.40
C LEU A 100 0.13 6.01 -11.55
N ILE A 101 0.93 5.92 -10.47
CA ILE A 101 2.10 5.05 -10.37
C ILE A 101 1.64 3.76 -9.70
N ILE A 102 2.11 2.62 -10.21
CA ILE A 102 1.62 1.29 -9.84
C ILE A 102 2.80 0.37 -9.56
N ALA A 103 2.79 -0.31 -8.41
CA ALA A 103 3.64 -1.46 -8.13
C ALA A 103 2.91 -2.72 -8.62
N GLU A 104 3.37 -3.29 -9.72
CA GLU A 104 2.85 -4.55 -10.27
C GLU A 104 3.62 -5.70 -9.63
N GLY A 105 2.91 -6.57 -8.91
CA GLY A 105 3.47 -7.63 -8.10
C GLY A 105 3.89 -8.88 -8.89
N ASN A 106 4.06 -9.96 -8.17
CA ASN A 106 4.35 -11.31 -8.69
C ASN A 106 3.07 -12.16 -8.83
N ASP A 107 3.17 -13.48 -8.86
CA ASP A 107 2.09 -14.44 -9.08
C ASP A 107 1.44 -14.28 -10.46
N PHE A 108 2.28 -14.42 -11.50
CA PHE A 108 2.01 -14.11 -12.91
C PHE A 108 1.72 -12.62 -13.17
N GLY A 109 2.18 -11.75 -12.25
CA GLY A 109 2.05 -10.31 -12.37
C GLY A 109 3.13 -9.63 -13.18
N GLY A 110 3.13 -8.30 -13.16
CA GLY A 110 4.05 -7.49 -13.98
C GLY A 110 5.49 -7.43 -13.48
N ARG A 111 5.73 -7.60 -12.18
CA ARG A 111 7.03 -7.52 -11.48
C ARG A 111 7.81 -6.24 -11.87
N ARG A 112 7.12 -5.10 -11.79
CA ARG A 112 7.65 -3.82 -12.27
C ARG A 112 6.94 -2.63 -11.62
N ILE A 113 7.52 -1.43 -11.78
CA ILE A 113 6.84 -0.17 -11.53
C ILE A 113 6.40 0.42 -12.86
N SER A 114 5.13 0.76 -12.96
CA SER A 114 4.55 1.39 -14.14
C SER A 114 3.84 2.69 -13.83
N LYS A 115 3.57 3.50 -14.87
CA LYS A 115 2.86 4.78 -14.78
C LYS A 115 1.74 4.82 -15.82
N ILE A 116 0.53 5.13 -15.39
CA ILE A 116 -0.57 5.47 -16.28
C ILE A 116 -0.66 7.00 -16.37
N ASP A 117 -0.49 7.53 -17.58
CA ASP A 117 -0.87 8.90 -17.90
C ASP A 117 -2.41 9.00 -17.87
N MET A 118 -2.95 9.66 -16.85
CA MET A 118 -4.40 9.71 -16.63
C MET A 118 -5.16 10.54 -17.67
N LYS A 119 -4.47 11.34 -18.49
CA LYS A 119 -5.10 12.06 -19.61
C LYS A 119 -5.28 11.19 -20.85
N THR A 120 -4.27 10.38 -21.15
CA THR A 120 -4.20 9.60 -22.40
C THR A 120 -4.55 8.14 -22.22
N GLY A 121 -4.57 7.65 -20.97
CA GLY A 121 -4.73 6.24 -20.63
C GLY A 121 -3.52 5.37 -20.98
N LYS A 122 -2.43 5.96 -21.49
CA LYS A 122 -1.22 5.20 -21.86
C LYS A 122 -0.47 4.74 -20.62
N ASN A 123 0.02 3.50 -20.66
CA ASN A 123 0.84 2.92 -19.60
C ASN A 123 2.32 2.84 -20.03
N TYR A 124 3.22 3.25 -19.14
CA TYR A 124 4.66 3.26 -19.32
C TYR A 124 5.35 2.46 -18.23
N ILE A 125 6.41 1.72 -18.57
CA ILE A 125 7.26 1.03 -17.61
C ILE A 125 8.30 2.03 -17.10
N LEU A 126 8.34 2.27 -15.78
CA LEU A 126 9.35 3.11 -15.14
C LEU A 126 10.57 2.30 -14.68
N ALA A 127 10.34 1.09 -14.16
CA ALA A 127 11.40 0.17 -13.74
C ALA A 127 10.91 -1.27 -13.89
N GLY A 128 11.52 -2.04 -14.80
CA GLY A 128 11.17 -3.45 -15.04
C GLY A 128 12.27 -4.42 -14.61
N LEU A 129 13.51 -3.96 -14.53
CA LEU A 129 14.67 -4.78 -14.16
C LEU A 129 15.60 -4.00 -13.22
N TYR A 130 16.31 -4.72 -12.36
CA TYR A 130 17.44 -4.21 -11.63
C TYR A 130 18.66 -5.11 -11.83
N ASN A 131 19.77 -4.54 -12.32
CA ASN A 131 20.96 -5.29 -12.72
C ASN A 131 20.65 -6.46 -13.69
N GLY A 132 19.77 -6.20 -14.66
CA GLY A 132 19.38 -7.19 -15.69
C GLY A 132 18.45 -8.30 -15.22
N ARG A 133 17.97 -8.27 -13.98
CA ARG A 133 17.05 -9.27 -13.42
C ARG A 133 15.70 -8.66 -13.04
N PRO A 134 14.58 -9.38 -13.20
CA PRO A 134 13.27 -8.96 -12.72
C PRO A 134 13.27 -8.68 -11.20
N TYR A 135 12.35 -7.82 -10.75
CA TYR A 135 12.03 -7.69 -9.34
C TYR A 135 11.36 -8.96 -8.81
N ASN A 136 11.36 -9.15 -7.49
CA ASN A 136 10.73 -10.32 -6.85
C ASN A 136 9.22 -10.21 -6.81
N GLY A 137 8.71 -9.04 -6.42
CA GLY A 137 7.29 -8.73 -6.37
C GLY A 137 7.08 -7.35 -5.77
N PRO A 138 7.26 -6.26 -6.56
CA PRO A 138 6.99 -4.90 -6.09
C PRO A 138 5.63 -4.83 -5.40
N ASN A 139 5.60 -4.22 -4.20
CA ASN A 139 4.43 -4.25 -3.34
C ASN A 139 3.88 -2.84 -3.11
N ASP A 140 4.53 -2.00 -2.34
CA ASP A 140 4.05 -0.64 -2.05
C ASP A 140 5.05 0.43 -2.53
N LEU A 141 4.57 1.67 -2.64
CA LEU A 141 5.39 2.78 -3.10
C LEU A 141 4.98 4.11 -2.47
N THR A 142 5.94 5.01 -2.39
CA THR A 142 5.74 6.41 -2.00
C THR A 142 6.55 7.34 -2.91
N ILE A 143 6.19 8.61 -2.95
CA ILE A 143 6.83 9.61 -3.81
C ILE A 143 7.19 10.82 -2.95
N ASP A 144 8.41 11.35 -3.12
CA ASP A 144 8.83 12.56 -2.43
C ASP A 144 8.55 13.83 -3.23
N GLU A 145 8.72 15.00 -2.59
CA GLU A 145 8.51 16.31 -3.21
C GLU A 145 9.49 16.60 -4.36
N ASN A 146 10.58 15.83 -4.51
CA ASN A 146 11.51 15.92 -5.63
C ASN A 146 11.10 15.04 -6.82
N GLY A 147 10.04 14.20 -6.66
CA GLY A 147 9.54 13.31 -7.69
C GLY A 147 10.29 11.98 -7.75
N ARG A 148 11.07 11.64 -6.71
CA ARG A 148 11.67 10.31 -6.58
C ARG A 148 10.62 9.34 -6.08
N ILE A 149 10.57 8.16 -6.71
CA ILE A 149 9.66 7.07 -6.34
C ILE A 149 10.46 6.07 -5.53
N TYR A 150 9.98 5.76 -4.33
CA TYR A 150 10.52 4.72 -3.46
C TYR A 150 9.55 3.55 -3.47
N PHE A 151 10.03 2.33 -3.68
CA PHE A 151 9.18 1.16 -3.70
C PHE A 151 9.83 -0.03 -3.01
N THR A 152 9.01 -0.90 -2.46
CA THR A 152 9.40 -2.13 -1.78
C THR A 152 9.31 -3.32 -2.74
N ASP A 153 10.24 -4.27 -2.61
CA ASP A 153 10.30 -5.49 -3.43
C ASP A 153 10.40 -6.74 -2.53
N PRO A 154 9.35 -7.04 -1.76
CA PRO A 154 9.26 -8.28 -1.00
C PRO A 154 8.92 -9.47 -1.90
N ARG A 155 8.78 -10.64 -1.28
CA ARG A 155 8.19 -11.82 -1.88
C ARG A 155 7.28 -12.50 -0.86
N TYR A 156 5.97 -12.56 -1.15
CA TYR A 156 5.00 -13.25 -0.30
C TYR A 156 4.52 -14.55 -0.94
N PHE A 157 3.94 -14.48 -2.14
CA PHE A 157 3.38 -15.60 -2.87
C PHE A 157 3.87 -15.59 -4.31
N GLY A 158 3.66 -16.68 -5.03
CA GLY A 158 3.87 -16.76 -6.46
C GLY A 158 4.78 -17.90 -6.87
N TYR A 159 4.70 -18.26 -8.15
CA TYR A 159 5.38 -19.41 -8.74
C TYR A 159 6.73 -19.06 -9.36
N GLU A 160 6.98 -17.79 -9.61
CA GLU A 160 8.19 -17.32 -10.25
C GLU A 160 9.40 -17.47 -9.33
N ALA A 161 10.57 -17.65 -9.94
CA ALA A 161 11.84 -17.67 -9.21
C ALA A 161 12.10 -16.33 -8.50
N ILE A 162 12.79 -16.40 -7.37
CA ILE A 162 13.35 -15.24 -6.67
C ILE A 162 14.58 -14.81 -7.44
N GLU A 163 14.53 -13.65 -8.10
CA GLU A 163 15.58 -13.16 -8.98
C GLU A 163 16.52 -12.16 -8.29
N GLN A 164 15.97 -11.33 -7.42
CA GLN A 164 16.77 -10.41 -6.61
C GLN A 164 17.17 -11.12 -5.31
N PRO A 165 18.48 -11.23 -5.02
CA PRO A 165 18.95 -11.98 -3.85
C PRO A 165 18.66 -11.29 -2.51
N ILE A 166 18.23 -10.04 -2.55
CA ILE A 166 17.87 -9.23 -1.38
C ILE A 166 16.47 -8.68 -1.61
N LEU A 167 15.58 -8.92 -0.64
CA LEU A 167 14.28 -8.29 -0.56
C LEU A 167 14.53 -6.85 -0.06
N GLY A 168 14.47 -5.89 -0.97
CA GLY A 168 14.99 -4.54 -0.70
C GLY A 168 14.00 -3.43 -0.99
N VAL A 169 14.44 -2.21 -0.64
CA VAL A 169 13.77 -0.99 -1.07
C VAL A 169 14.60 -0.32 -2.16
N TYR A 170 13.92 0.12 -3.19
CA TYR A 170 14.51 0.76 -4.36
C TYR A 170 14.01 2.19 -4.51
N ARG A 171 14.81 3.03 -5.15
CA ARG A 171 14.46 4.39 -5.53
C ARG A 171 14.62 4.57 -7.03
N ILE A 172 13.62 5.15 -7.67
CA ILE A 172 13.66 5.62 -9.06
C ILE A 172 13.83 7.14 -9.01
N ASP A 173 14.92 7.65 -9.55
CA ASP A 173 15.16 9.08 -9.68
C ASP A 173 14.40 9.67 -10.89
N PRO A 174 14.16 11.00 -10.96
CA PRO A 174 13.45 11.63 -12.07
C PRO A 174 14.08 11.44 -13.46
N ASP A 175 15.36 11.10 -13.51
CA ASP A 175 16.08 10.75 -14.75
C ASP A 175 15.90 9.27 -15.15
N GLY A 176 15.16 8.49 -14.36
CA GLY A 176 14.91 7.06 -14.58
C GLY A 176 15.96 6.12 -13.98
N LYS A 177 17.00 6.64 -13.32
CA LYS A 177 17.99 5.81 -12.64
C LYS A 177 17.36 5.08 -11.46
N VAL A 178 17.61 3.77 -11.36
CA VAL A 178 17.16 2.94 -10.25
C VAL A 178 18.33 2.59 -9.33
N THR A 179 18.12 2.77 -8.03
CA THR A 179 19.10 2.42 -6.99
C THR A 179 18.44 1.61 -5.90
N ARG A 180 19.02 0.48 -5.48
CA ARG A 180 18.61 -0.21 -4.27
C ARG A 180 19.18 0.51 -3.07
N ILE A 181 18.35 1.07 -2.20
CA ILE A 181 18.75 1.99 -1.13
C ILE A 181 18.68 1.36 0.26
N ILE A 182 17.87 0.31 0.46
CA ILE A 182 17.75 -0.41 1.74
C ILE A 182 17.88 -1.91 1.48
N THR A 183 18.68 -2.57 2.30
CA THR A 183 18.97 -4.02 2.22
C THR A 183 18.81 -4.73 3.55
N ASP A 184 18.40 -4.02 4.60
CA ASP A 184 18.37 -4.47 5.99
C ASP A 184 16.96 -4.37 6.62
N ALA A 185 15.93 -4.22 5.78
CA ALA A 185 14.53 -4.16 6.22
C ALA A 185 13.87 -5.56 6.32
N GLY A 186 14.61 -6.64 6.11
CA GLY A 186 14.01 -7.99 6.05
C GLY A 186 13.11 -8.12 4.82
N LYS A 187 11.81 -8.27 5.03
CA LYS A 187 10.80 -8.29 3.97
C LYS A 187 10.00 -6.96 3.99
N PRO A 188 10.42 -5.95 3.21
CA PRO A 188 9.77 -4.63 3.24
C PRO A 188 8.38 -4.68 2.57
N ASN A 189 7.38 -4.09 3.22
CA ASN A 189 5.99 -3.96 2.75
C ASN A 189 5.64 -2.47 2.59
N GLY A 190 4.80 -1.92 3.47
CA GLY A 190 4.40 -0.52 3.41
C GLY A 190 5.56 0.47 3.47
N ILE A 191 5.45 1.59 2.77
CA ILE A 191 6.50 2.61 2.69
C ILE A 191 5.89 4.02 2.62
N CYS A 192 6.45 4.96 3.38
CA CYS A 192 5.96 6.33 3.41
C CYS A 192 7.08 7.34 3.67
N VAL A 193 7.08 8.47 2.97
CA VAL A 193 7.95 9.63 3.26
C VAL A 193 7.22 10.57 4.22
N SER A 194 7.92 11.07 5.24
CA SER A 194 7.38 12.06 6.17
C SER A 194 7.06 13.39 5.47
N PRO A 195 6.07 14.18 5.96
CA PRO A 195 5.73 15.47 5.35
C PRO A 195 6.89 16.46 5.26
N ASP A 196 7.81 16.42 6.20
CA ASP A 196 9.02 17.25 6.23
C ASP A 196 10.15 16.73 5.31
N GLN A 197 9.93 15.59 4.63
CA GLN A 197 10.87 14.95 3.69
C GLN A 197 12.19 14.48 4.32
N LYS A 198 12.23 14.26 5.65
CA LYS A 198 13.45 13.89 6.37
C LYS A 198 13.47 12.46 6.87
N THR A 199 12.35 11.74 6.76
CA THR A 199 12.25 10.36 7.22
C THR A 199 11.58 9.50 6.15
N LEU A 200 12.16 8.34 5.86
CA LEU A 200 11.54 7.27 5.11
C LEU A 200 11.13 6.18 6.09
N TYR A 201 9.83 5.96 6.22
CA TYR A 201 9.27 4.88 7.03
C TYR A 201 9.10 3.64 6.16
N VAL A 202 9.46 2.48 6.70
CA VAL A 202 9.32 1.18 6.02
C VAL A 202 8.76 0.17 7.02
N ILE A 203 7.72 -0.54 6.62
CA ILE A 203 7.24 -1.68 7.37
C ILE A 203 8.03 -2.90 6.93
N ALA A 204 8.70 -3.54 7.89
CA ALA A 204 9.22 -4.89 7.73
C ALA A 204 8.10 -5.86 8.13
N ASN A 205 7.68 -6.73 7.22
CA ASN A 205 6.66 -7.73 7.48
C ASN A 205 7.16 -9.10 7.00
N ASP A 206 8.13 -9.66 7.72
CA ASP A 206 8.59 -11.03 7.44
C ASP A 206 7.76 -12.05 8.22
N ASN A 207 6.54 -12.23 7.74
CA ASN A 207 5.56 -13.16 8.29
C ASN A 207 5.85 -14.65 7.96
N GLY A 208 6.99 -14.93 7.34
CA GLY A 208 7.37 -16.27 6.93
C GLY A 208 6.76 -16.78 5.62
N SER A 209 5.89 -16.02 4.94
CA SER A 209 5.15 -16.48 3.76
C SER A 209 5.95 -16.43 2.44
N LEU A 210 7.23 -16.75 2.45
CA LEU A 210 8.11 -16.55 1.28
C LEU A 210 7.73 -17.38 0.05
N ASP A 211 7.23 -18.58 0.23
CA ASP A 211 6.96 -19.51 -0.88
C ASP A 211 5.89 -20.58 -0.52
N GLN A 212 4.77 -20.12 0.00
CA GLN A 212 3.72 -21.00 0.54
C GLN A 212 3.20 -22.05 -0.44
N TYR A 213 3.27 -21.76 -1.75
CA TYR A 213 2.80 -22.72 -2.77
C TYR A 213 3.77 -23.85 -3.05
N ARG A 214 5.01 -23.77 -2.55
CA ARG A 214 6.06 -24.78 -2.74
C ARG A 214 6.43 -25.52 -1.47
N MET A 215 5.84 -25.09 -0.34
CA MET A 215 6.08 -25.78 0.94
C MET A 215 5.37 -27.12 0.95
N GLU A 216 6.02 -28.14 1.48
CA GLU A 216 5.40 -29.44 1.71
C GLU A 216 4.36 -29.35 2.85
N LYS A 217 3.35 -30.22 2.78
CA LYS A 217 2.30 -30.24 3.79
C LYS A 217 2.88 -30.50 5.20
N GLY A 218 2.71 -29.55 6.10
CA GLY A 218 3.20 -29.60 7.47
C GLY A 218 4.51 -28.85 7.72
N GLU A 219 5.13 -28.29 6.69
CA GLU A 219 6.22 -27.34 6.87
C GLU A 219 5.68 -26.00 7.34
N THR A 220 6.43 -25.35 8.23
CA THR A 220 6.15 -23.98 8.70
C THR A 220 7.34 -23.11 8.39
N SER A 221 7.11 -21.98 7.74
CA SER A 221 8.13 -20.96 7.56
C SER A 221 8.42 -20.23 8.88
N GLN A 222 9.68 -19.87 9.08
CA GLN A 222 10.07 -19.04 10.23
C GLN A 222 9.72 -17.58 9.93
N ARG A 223 9.13 -16.91 10.91
CA ARG A 223 8.96 -15.46 10.87
C ARG A 223 10.29 -14.76 11.12
N GLY A 224 10.54 -13.69 10.38
CA GLY A 224 11.66 -12.80 10.57
C GLY A 224 11.26 -11.49 11.25
N LEU A 225 11.86 -10.40 10.81
CA LEU A 225 11.59 -9.06 11.37
C LEU A 225 10.17 -8.58 11.00
N THR A 226 9.37 -8.25 12.02
CA THR A 226 8.07 -7.58 11.88
C THR A 226 8.10 -6.27 12.67
N ALA A 227 8.32 -5.16 11.99
CA ALA A 227 8.58 -3.87 12.64
C ALA A 227 8.21 -2.67 11.77
N LEU A 228 7.91 -1.54 12.41
CA LEU A 228 7.92 -0.23 11.77
C LEU A 228 9.32 0.37 11.91
N LEU A 229 9.99 0.58 10.79
CA LEU A 229 11.34 1.13 10.69
C LEU A 229 11.30 2.58 10.24
N ALA A 230 12.22 3.39 10.74
CA ALA A 230 12.45 4.76 10.29
C ALA A 230 13.91 4.93 9.88
N TYR A 231 14.12 5.49 8.70
CA TYR A 231 15.42 5.84 8.16
C TYR A 231 15.50 7.35 7.99
N ALA A 232 16.62 7.96 8.36
CA ALA A 232 16.90 9.36 8.01
C ALA A 232 17.02 9.48 6.50
N LEU A 233 16.24 10.38 5.90
CA LEU A 233 16.21 10.66 4.47
C LEU A 233 16.93 11.98 4.19
N ALA A 234 18.03 11.92 3.46
CA ALA A 234 18.79 13.09 3.07
C ALA A 234 18.18 13.79 1.81
N PRO A 235 18.48 15.08 1.57
CA PRO A 235 17.95 15.82 0.42
C PRO A 235 18.27 15.19 -0.96
N ASP A 236 19.35 14.42 -1.07
CA ASP A 236 19.74 13.68 -2.27
C ASP A 236 19.01 12.33 -2.41
N GLY A 237 18.15 11.95 -1.44
CA GLY A 237 17.42 10.69 -1.40
C GLY A 237 18.22 9.51 -0.88
N THR A 238 19.41 9.72 -0.32
CA THR A 238 20.12 8.69 0.42
C THR A 238 19.46 8.47 1.79
N VAL A 239 19.56 7.24 2.31
CA VAL A 239 18.99 6.85 3.60
C VAL A 239 20.07 6.35 4.55
N SER A 240 19.87 6.61 5.85
CA SER A 240 20.81 6.23 6.91
C SER A 240 20.08 6.10 8.26
N ASN A 241 20.84 5.77 9.32
CA ASN A 241 20.36 5.81 10.71
C ASN A 241 19.04 5.06 10.92
N ARG A 242 19.00 3.78 10.52
CA ARG A 242 17.85 2.90 10.77
C ARG A 242 17.50 2.87 12.26
N ARG A 243 16.22 3.06 12.58
CA ARG A 243 15.66 2.93 13.91
C ARG A 243 14.42 2.02 13.84
N VAL A 244 14.21 1.20 14.87
CA VAL A 244 12.96 0.47 15.08
C VAL A 244 12.06 1.38 15.92
N LEU A 245 10.90 1.76 15.38
CA LEU A 245 9.90 2.54 16.10
C LEU A 245 8.92 1.63 16.84
N ILE A 246 8.48 0.56 16.17
CA ILE A 246 7.57 -0.46 16.72
C ILE A 246 8.16 -1.82 16.38
N ASP A 247 8.16 -2.71 17.32
CA ASP A 247 8.47 -4.12 17.16
C ASP A 247 7.19 -4.92 17.41
N TRP A 248 6.70 -5.64 16.41
CA TRP A 248 5.51 -6.47 16.52
C TRP A 248 5.82 -7.94 16.76
N PHE A 249 7.10 -8.34 16.63
CA PHE A 249 7.48 -9.75 16.79
C PHE A 249 6.95 -10.33 18.12
N PRO A 250 6.36 -11.52 18.17
CA PRO A 250 6.27 -12.54 17.11
C PRO A 250 5.01 -12.43 16.21
N ASN A 251 4.23 -11.37 16.31
CA ASN A 251 3.01 -11.18 15.51
C ASN A 251 3.32 -10.79 14.06
N ASP A 252 2.33 -10.87 13.18
CA ASP A 252 2.47 -10.58 11.76
C ASP A 252 2.80 -9.10 11.49
N GLY A 253 2.30 -8.20 12.31
CA GLY A 253 2.65 -6.79 12.26
C GLY A 253 1.90 -6.00 11.20
N GLY A 254 2.59 -4.96 10.66
CA GLY A 254 2.00 -3.99 9.75
C GLY A 254 2.08 -4.41 8.28
N ASP A 255 1.19 -3.81 7.47
CA ASP A 255 1.10 -3.97 6.02
C ASP A 255 1.36 -2.62 5.32
N GLY A 256 0.35 -1.91 4.85
CA GLY A 256 0.48 -0.59 4.26
C GLY A 256 0.30 0.56 5.25
N MET A 257 0.62 1.79 4.83
CA MET A 257 0.49 2.99 5.66
C MET A 257 0.27 4.27 4.86
N THR A 258 -0.26 5.27 5.58
CA THR A 258 -0.30 6.67 5.11
C THR A 258 0.05 7.62 6.25
N VAL A 259 0.14 8.93 5.97
CA VAL A 259 0.57 9.95 6.94
C VAL A 259 -0.33 11.18 6.85
N ASP A 260 -0.59 11.82 8.00
CA ASP A 260 -1.28 13.11 8.05
C ASP A 260 -0.30 14.30 7.98
N VAL A 261 -0.83 15.51 7.91
CA VAL A 261 -0.02 16.74 7.79
C VAL A 261 0.88 17.00 9.00
N ASP A 262 0.56 16.43 10.17
CA ASP A 262 1.36 16.55 11.40
C ASP A 262 2.42 15.45 11.51
N GLY A 263 2.45 14.51 10.56
CA GLY A 263 3.40 13.40 10.51
C GLY A 263 2.95 12.16 11.28
N ASN A 264 1.71 12.09 11.75
CA ASN A 264 1.20 10.88 12.39
C ASN A 264 1.01 9.78 11.33
N LEU A 265 1.42 8.56 11.68
CA LEU A 265 1.41 7.39 10.79
C LEU A 265 0.16 6.56 11.02
N TYR A 266 -0.59 6.31 9.96
CA TYR A 266 -1.77 5.45 9.93
C TYR A 266 -1.36 4.11 9.35
N VAL A 267 -1.17 3.12 10.20
CA VAL A 267 -0.57 1.82 9.85
C VAL A 267 -1.61 0.73 9.96
N ALA A 268 -1.80 -0.01 8.88
CA ALA A 268 -2.63 -1.21 8.87
C ALA A 268 -1.86 -2.35 9.56
N VAL A 269 -2.41 -2.93 10.63
CA VAL A 269 -1.76 -3.97 11.45
C VAL A 269 -2.66 -5.19 11.53
N HIS A 270 -2.10 -6.37 11.23
CA HIS A 270 -2.84 -7.63 11.14
C HIS A 270 -3.04 -8.33 12.48
N GLU A 271 -2.00 -8.41 13.30
CA GLU A 271 -2.00 -9.17 14.55
C GLU A 271 -1.43 -8.36 15.72
N PRO A 272 -1.84 -8.67 16.96
CA PRO A 272 -2.81 -9.71 17.37
C PRO A 272 -4.28 -9.30 17.16
N ASP A 273 -4.57 -8.02 17.07
CA ASP A 273 -5.92 -7.47 16.87
C ASP A 273 -5.94 -6.60 15.62
N PRO A 274 -6.59 -7.06 14.53
CA PRO A 274 -6.62 -6.32 13.26
C PRO A 274 -7.20 -4.92 13.42
N ALA A 275 -6.39 -3.92 13.12
CA ALA A 275 -6.79 -2.52 13.24
C ALA A 275 -5.91 -1.60 12.38
N LEU A 276 -6.43 -0.43 12.02
CA LEU A 276 -5.60 0.68 11.63
C LEU A 276 -5.17 1.41 12.92
N PHE A 277 -3.87 1.38 13.22
CA PHE A 277 -3.28 2.12 14.32
C PHE A 277 -2.80 3.48 13.84
N VAL A 278 -2.97 4.50 14.67
CA VAL A 278 -2.36 5.81 14.44
C VAL A 278 -1.23 5.99 15.43
N TYR A 279 -0.01 6.16 14.91
CA TYR A 279 1.19 6.39 15.72
C TYR A 279 1.70 7.82 15.54
N SER A 280 2.27 8.39 16.59
CA SER A 280 3.09 9.60 16.44
C SER A 280 4.37 9.30 15.65
N PRO A 281 5.11 10.33 15.16
CA PRO A 281 6.40 10.13 14.51
C PRO A 281 7.45 9.39 15.37
N GLU A 282 7.26 9.38 16.69
CA GLU A 282 8.12 8.68 17.67
C GLU A 282 7.65 7.26 17.97
N GLY A 283 6.52 6.81 17.38
CA GLY A 283 5.98 5.46 17.58
C GLY A 283 5.00 5.31 18.75
N LYS A 284 4.52 6.43 19.35
CA LYS A 284 3.48 6.35 20.38
C LYS A 284 2.11 6.11 19.75
N VAL A 285 1.34 5.15 20.24
CA VAL A 285 -0.07 4.94 19.85
C VAL A 285 -0.91 6.14 20.24
N LEU A 286 -1.57 6.76 19.26
CA LEU A 286 -2.50 7.88 19.43
C LEU A 286 -3.95 7.44 19.29
N ALA A 287 -4.22 6.47 18.41
CA ALA A 287 -5.56 5.96 18.18
C ALA A 287 -5.55 4.54 17.62
N THR A 288 -6.67 3.84 17.78
CA THR A 288 -6.91 2.50 17.23
C THR A 288 -8.28 2.47 16.58
N ILE A 289 -8.33 1.99 15.32
CA ILE A 289 -9.54 1.84 14.51
C ILE A 289 -9.68 0.34 14.19
N PRO A 290 -10.42 -0.43 14.99
CA PRO A 290 -10.56 -1.88 14.81
C PRO A 290 -11.29 -2.21 13.51
N THR A 291 -10.81 -3.22 12.78
CA THR A 291 -11.44 -3.73 11.55
C THR A 291 -12.09 -5.11 11.74
N GLY A 292 -12.06 -5.61 12.98
CA GLY A 292 -12.71 -6.87 13.37
C GLY A 292 -11.80 -8.08 13.24
N LYS A 293 -12.23 -9.18 13.85
CA LYS A 293 -11.50 -10.44 13.84
C LYS A 293 -11.75 -11.20 12.54
N THR A 294 -10.73 -11.89 12.06
CA THR A 294 -10.83 -12.78 10.91
C THR A 294 -11.67 -14.00 11.27
N HIS A 295 -12.72 -14.27 10.48
CA HIS A 295 -13.44 -15.55 10.47
C HIS A 295 -13.06 -16.31 9.19
N ALA A 296 -13.18 -17.62 9.22
CA ALA A 296 -12.79 -18.49 8.10
C ALA A 296 -13.42 -18.12 6.73
N SER A 297 -14.53 -17.40 6.74
CA SER A 297 -15.24 -16.92 5.53
C SER A 297 -15.08 -15.42 5.23
N ASN A 298 -14.52 -14.64 6.16
CA ASN A 298 -14.39 -13.17 6.02
C ASN A 298 -13.06 -12.72 6.60
N VAL A 299 -12.17 -12.30 5.73
CA VAL A 299 -10.89 -11.68 6.08
C VAL A 299 -11.13 -10.18 6.20
N TYR A 300 -10.84 -9.62 7.36
CA TYR A 300 -10.96 -8.18 7.64
C TYR A 300 -9.59 -7.55 7.98
N TRP A 301 -8.50 -8.19 7.58
CA TRP A 301 -7.17 -7.60 7.75
C TRP A 301 -7.12 -6.26 7.05
N PRO A 302 -6.81 -5.18 7.76
CA PRO A 302 -6.54 -3.91 7.13
C PRO A 302 -5.23 -4.03 6.35
N THR A 303 -5.21 -3.50 5.14
CA THR A 303 -4.07 -3.67 4.25
C THR A 303 -3.41 -2.34 3.93
N ASN A 304 -4.18 -1.30 3.59
CA ASN A 304 -3.63 0.00 3.26
C ASN A 304 -4.64 1.12 3.53
N ALA A 305 -4.20 2.39 3.54
CA ALA A 305 -5.06 3.54 3.75
C ALA A 305 -4.62 4.75 2.91
N ALA A 306 -5.58 5.63 2.59
CA ALA A 306 -5.32 6.90 1.92
C ALA A 306 -6.33 7.96 2.35
N PHE A 307 -5.88 9.20 2.47
CA PHE A 307 -6.75 10.34 2.69
C PHE A 307 -7.33 10.88 1.38
N GLY A 308 -8.53 11.44 1.45
CA GLY A 308 -9.14 12.22 0.39
C GLY A 308 -8.44 13.56 0.14
N TYR A 309 -8.95 14.33 -0.79
CA TYR A 309 -8.42 15.65 -1.16
C TYR A 309 -9.43 16.78 -0.91
N GLY A 310 -8.92 18.00 -0.76
CA GLY A 310 -9.74 19.21 -0.66
C GLY A 310 -10.70 19.17 0.53
N ALA A 311 -12.00 19.32 0.29
CA ALA A 311 -13.03 19.29 1.33
C ALA A 311 -13.11 17.94 2.06
N ASP A 312 -12.68 16.86 1.43
CA ASP A 312 -12.60 15.51 1.98
C ASP A 312 -11.19 15.12 2.43
N GLY A 313 -10.29 16.09 2.62
CA GLY A 313 -8.91 15.86 3.04
C GLY A 313 -8.77 15.15 4.38
N ASN A 314 -9.80 15.13 5.21
CA ASN A 314 -9.89 14.38 6.46
C ASN A 314 -10.73 13.10 6.37
N LEU A 315 -11.24 12.73 5.20
CA LEU A 315 -11.89 11.45 4.98
C LEU A 315 -10.83 10.41 4.63
N LEU A 316 -10.64 9.45 5.53
CA LEU A 316 -9.70 8.36 5.34
C LEU A 316 -10.43 7.17 4.70
N TYR A 317 -9.85 6.63 3.64
CA TYR A 317 -10.23 5.36 3.02
C TYR A 317 -9.32 4.27 3.53
N LEU A 318 -9.87 3.10 3.82
CA LEU A 318 -9.18 1.94 4.37
C LEU A 318 -9.56 0.70 3.58
N THR A 319 -8.57 -0.01 3.04
CA THR A 319 -8.74 -1.35 2.48
C THR A 319 -8.62 -2.41 3.56
N ALA A 320 -9.53 -3.39 3.57
CA ALA A 320 -9.50 -4.49 4.52
C ALA A 320 -10.19 -5.74 3.92
N GLY A 321 -9.44 -6.82 3.73
CA GLY A 321 -9.90 -8.00 3.03
C GLY A 321 -10.42 -7.62 1.64
N LYS A 322 -11.64 -8.00 1.29
CA LYS A 322 -12.27 -7.67 0.00
C LYS A 322 -13.08 -6.37 0.01
N PHE A 323 -12.91 -5.54 1.03
CA PHE A 323 -13.76 -4.38 1.30
C PHE A 323 -12.97 -3.08 1.24
N VAL A 324 -13.68 -1.97 1.02
CA VAL A 324 -13.18 -0.62 1.29
C VAL A 324 -14.12 0.05 2.27
N TYR A 325 -13.53 0.68 3.28
CA TYR A 325 -14.20 1.46 4.31
C TYR A 325 -13.79 2.92 4.26
N THR A 326 -14.60 3.78 4.87
CA THR A 326 -14.26 5.18 5.13
C THR A 326 -14.45 5.52 6.59
N ILE A 327 -13.66 6.46 7.08
CA ILE A 327 -13.82 7.07 8.39
C ILE A 327 -13.38 8.53 8.31
N ARG A 328 -14.14 9.43 8.94
CA ARG A 328 -13.74 10.84 9.04
C ARG A 328 -12.86 11.03 10.26
N MET A 329 -11.67 11.58 10.00
CA MET A 329 -10.65 11.86 11.01
C MET A 329 -10.69 13.33 11.43
N ALA A 330 -10.05 13.67 12.53
CA ALA A 330 -9.84 15.07 12.93
C ALA A 330 -8.68 15.72 12.16
N LYS A 331 -7.76 14.92 11.64
CA LYS A 331 -6.58 15.36 10.89
C LYS A 331 -6.81 15.28 9.38
N GLN A 332 -6.08 16.11 8.65
CA GLN A 332 -6.02 16.02 7.18
C GLN A 332 -4.81 15.20 6.75
N GLY A 333 -4.96 14.45 5.65
CA GLY A 333 -3.85 13.71 5.05
C GLY A 333 -2.80 14.63 4.45
N TYR A 334 -1.55 14.17 4.49
CA TYR A 334 -0.49 14.80 3.73
C TYR A 334 -0.54 14.35 2.27
N HIS A 335 -0.38 15.29 1.37
CA HIS A 335 -0.32 15.05 -0.08
C HIS A 335 0.85 15.82 -0.71
N LEU A 336 1.41 15.26 -1.78
CA LEU A 336 2.40 15.94 -2.59
C LEU A 336 1.88 17.28 -3.11
N LYS A 337 2.73 18.29 -3.12
CA LYS A 337 2.44 19.56 -3.75
C LYS A 337 2.21 19.36 -5.24
N ARG A 338 1.08 19.83 -5.72
CA ARG A 338 0.74 19.74 -7.15
C ARG A 338 1.75 20.53 -7.99
N ARG A 339 2.23 19.88 -9.03
CA ARG A 339 3.01 20.54 -10.08
C ARG A 339 2.13 20.67 -11.31
N GLY A 340 2.19 21.85 -11.95
CA GLY A 340 1.57 22.00 -13.27
C GLY A 340 2.14 20.94 -14.21
N ARG A 341 1.27 20.19 -14.89
CA ARG A 341 1.70 19.18 -15.87
C ARG A 341 2.55 19.91 -16.93
N ARG A 342 3.81 19.55 -17.05
CA ARG A 342 4.65 20.04 -18.14
C ARG A 342 4.01 19.55 -19.44
N GLU A 343 3.57 20.50 -20.30
CA GLU A 343 3.21 20.15 -21.67
C GLU A 343 4.46 19.58 -22.32
N GLY A 344 4.45 18.27 -22.54
CA GLY A 344 5.55 17.60 -23.22
C GLY A 344 5.68 18.18 -24.62
N LYS A 345 6.79 18.83 -24.91
CA LYS A 345 7.21 19.00 -26.32
C LYS A 345 7.35 17.59 -26.86
N VAL A 346 6.41 17.20 -27.73
CA VAL A 346 6.55 16.01 -28.58
C VAL A 346 7.72 16.33 -29.50
N ALA A 347 8.85 15.62 -29.31
CA ALA A 347 9.95 15.63 -30.25
C ALA A 347 9.70 14.56 -31.31
#